data_2a023b391b57afc9df284b7ffa3411f1
#
_entry.id   2a023b391b57afc9df284b7ffa3411f1
#
_cell.length_a   1.000
_cell.length_b   1.000
_cell.length_c   1.000
_cell.angle_alpha   90.00
_cell.angle_beta   90.00
_cell.angle_gamma   90.00
#
_symmetry.space_group_name_H-M   'P 1'
#
loop_
_entity.id
_entity.type
_entity.pdbx_description
1 polymer ?
#
loop_
_entity_poly.entity_id
_entity_poly.type
_entity_poly.pdbx_seq_one_letter_code
_entity_poly.pdbx_strand_id
1 'polypeptide(L)'
;MYQGINFDYSDARVLVTGGTSGIGHAIATAYRDAGANVIATGRKSQSSDYDSDLSGIDYRKLDVSDRDALFDLASGLEALDILINNAGGAQGNEWEADSFDASINVNLSSVFHLSNACKDLLAASQFPGGASVIGIASMTSYFGFAWTPGYGPAKAGLVQMMKTLGMTWGELGIRANAVAAGLTRSNLTADTMDNMQDMVDETLRRQGLKRTGIPDDIAPAVLFLTSPAASWITGQTLPVDGGFTSGMN
;
A
#
# COMPACT_ATOMS: atom_id res chain seq x y z
N MET A 1 -2.13 14.93 12.22
CA MET A 1 -2.98 15.82 11.38
C MET A 1 -2.06 16.59 10.44
N TYR A 2 -2.29 16.49 9.14
CA TYR A 2 -1.44 17.15 8.14
C TYR A 2 -1.78 18.64 8.07
N GLN A 3 -0.77 19.49 8.16
CA GLN A 3 -0.96 20.94 8.21
C GLN A 3 -1.66 21.46 6.93
N GLY A 4 -2.80 22.12 7.10
CA GLY A 4 -3.58 22.71 6.00
C GLY A 4 -4.57 21.79 5.30
N ILE A 5 -4.63 20.50 5.65
CA ILE A 5 -5.61 19.54 5.13
C ILE A 5 -6.25 18.81 6.31
N ASN A 6 -7.56 18.82 6.37
CA ASN A 6 -8.31 18.02 7.32
C ASN A 6 -9.02 16.89 6.59
N PHE A 7 -8.67 15.65 6.93
CA PHE A 7 -9.36 14.45 6.47
C PHE A 7 -10.32 14.00 7.56
N ASP A 8 -11.57 13.75 7.20
CA ASP A 8 -12.58 13.17 8.07
C ASP A 8 -12.95 11.78 7.52
N TYR A 9 -12.60 10.77 8.30
CA TYR A 9 -12.92 9.37 8.04
C TYR A 9 -13.76 8.77 9.17
N SER A 10 -14.51 9.62 9.89
CA SER A 10 -15.39 9.14 10.94
C SER A 10 -16.28 8.02 10.42
N ASP A 11 -16.34 6.92 11.17
CA ASP A 11 -17.10 5.71 10.87
C ASP A 11 -16.62 4.89 9.64
N ALA A 12 -15.60 5.32 8.89
CA ALA A 12 -15.03 4.52 7.83
C ALA A 12 -14.37 3.25 8.39
N ARG A 13 -14.56 2.13 7.72
CA ARG A 13 -13.96 0.83 8.06
C ARG A 13 -12.81 0.57 7.08
N VAL A 14 -11.60 0.56 7.60
CA VAL A 14 -10.36 0.52 6.81
C VAL A 14 -9.55 -0.71 7.16
N LEU A 15 -9.15 -1.49 6.14
CA LEU A 15 -8.20 -2.58 6.27
C LEU A 15 -6.87 -2.19 5.64
N VAL A 16 -5.78 -2.24 6.43
CA VAL A 16 -4.41 -1.98 5.96
C VAL A 16 -3.55 -3.23 6.12
N THR A 17 -3.18 -3.87 5.01
CA THR A 17 -2.23 -4.99 5.08
C THR A 17 -0.82 -4.49 5.32
N GLY A 18 -0.09 -5.18 6.22
CA GLY A 18 1.25 -4.74 6.63
C GLY A 18 1.24 -3.39 7.36
N GLY A 19 0.16 -3.11 8.10
CA GLY A 19 -0.05 -1.84 8.81
C GLY A 19 0.75 -1.67 10.11
N THR A 20 1.74 -2.51 10.34
CA THR A 20 2.49 -2.56 11.62
C THR A 20 3.85 -1.87 11.58
N SER A 21 4.30 -1.38 10.44
CA SER A 21 5.57 -0.66 10.30
C SER A 21 5.61 0.19 9.02
N GLY A 22 6.56 1.13 8.97
CA GLY A 22 6.86 1.91 7.78
C GLY A 22 5.63 2.60 7.16
N ILE A 23 5.49 2.50 5.84
CA ILE A 23 4.40 3.14 5.08
C ILE A 23 3.03 2.66 5.58
N GLY A 24 2.86 1.36 5.79
CA GLY A 24 1.59 0.80 6.26
C GLY A 24 1.17 1.33 7.62
N HIS A 25 2.11 1.46 8.56
CA HIS A 25 1.85 2.03 9.88
C HIS A 25 1.47 3.51 9.81
N ALA A 26 2.17 4.30 9.01
CA ALA A 26 1.83 5.72 8.82
C ALA A 26 0.42 5.88 8.21
N ILE A 27 0.06 5.01 7.26
CA ILE A 27 -1.29 4.99 6.67
C ILE A 27 -2.33 4.60 7.74
N ALA A 28 -2.12 3.52 8.49
CA ALA A 28 -3.06 3.05 9.51
C ALA A 28 -3.28 4.10 10.61
N THR A 29 -2.19 4.73 11.08
CA THR A 29 -2.22 5.81 12.06
C THR A 29 -2.95 7.04 11.52
N ALA A 30 -2.69 7.43 10.26
CA ALA A 30 -3.36 8.57 9.65
C ALA A 30 -4.88 8.38 9.53
N TYR A 31 -5.35 7.16 9.20
CA TYR A 31 -6.78 6.86 9.21
C TYR A 31 -7.37 6.86 10.62
N ARG A 32 -6.70 6.24 11.60
CA ARG A 32 -7.13 6.28 13.00
C ARG A 32 -7.29 7.71 13.49
N ASP A 33 -6.29 8.55 13.23
CA ASP A 33 -6.28 9.94 13.67
C ASP A 33 -7.32 10.80 12.93
N ALA A 34 -7.78 10.34 11.77
CA ALA A 34 -8.88 10.90 11.01
C ALA A 34 -10.28 10.34 11.41
N GLY A 35 -10.34 9.48 12.44
CA GLY A 35 -11.59 8.97 13.01
C GLY A 35 -12.07 7.63 12.46
N ALA A 36 -11.27 6.94 11.62
CA ALA A 36 -11.67 5.65 11.07
C ALA A 36 -11.53 4.48 12.06
N ASN A 37 -12.34 3.45 11.85
CA ASN A 37 -12.15 2.12 12.43
C ASN A 37 -11.13 1.35 11.60
N VAL A 38 -9.93 1.20 12.12
CA VAL A 38 -8.79 0.64 11.38
C VAL A 38 -8.48 -0.77 11.84
N ILE A 39 -8.42 -1.70 10.88
CA ILE A 39 -7.80 -3.02 11.04
C ILE A 39 -6.43 -2.96 10.37
N ALA A 40 -5.38 -3.30 11.10
CA ALA A 40 -4.04 -3.45 10.57
C ALA A 40 -3.58 -4.91 10.67
N THR A 41 -2.90 -5.41 9.63
CA THR A 41 -2.38 -6.77 9.68
C THR A 41 -0.86 -6.81 9.71
N GLY A 42 -0.33 -7.89 10.27
CA GLY A 42 1.10 -8.19 10.31
C GLY A 42 1.37 -9.66 10.62
N ARG A 43 2.62 -10.10 10.52
CA ARG A 43 3.00 -11.52 10.64
C ARG A 43 3.23 -11.99 12.08
N LYS A 44 3.53 -11.10 13.02
CA LYS A 44 3.79 -11.47 14.42
C LYS A 44 2.49 -11.91 15.12
N SER A 45 2.62 -12.55 16.26
CA SER A 45 1.47 -13.16 16.93
C SER A 45 0.51 -12.12 17.53
N GLN A 46 1.03 -10.99 18.00
CA GLN A 46 0.25 -9.95 18.66
C GLN A 46 0.82 -8.55 18.40
N SER A 47 0.01 -7.54 18.63
CA SER A 47 0.38 -6.12 18.39
C SER A 47 1.57 -5.68 19.24
N SER A 48 1.67 -6.16 20.48
CA SER A 48 2.78 -5.83 21.40
C SER A 48 4.14 -6.36 20.96
N ASP A 49 4.19 -7.23 19.95
CA ASP A 49 5.45 -7.73 19.40
C ASP A 49 6.10 -6.71 18.44
N TYR A 50 5.43 -5.60 18.12
CA TYR A 50 5.93 -4.54 17.27
C TYR A 50 6.36 -3.33 18.10
N ASP A 51 7.40 -2.63 17.63
CA ASP A 51 7.87 -1.38 18.25
C ASP A 51 6.96 -0.18 17.94
N SER A 52 6.09 -0.31 16.96
CA SER A 52 5.16 0.74 16.53
C SER A 52 3.95 0.82 17.47
N ASP A 53 3.48 2.03 17.72
CA ASP A 53 2.24 2.25 18.48
C ASP A 53 1.01 1.88 17.64
N LEU A 54 0.36 0.78 18.00
CA LEU A 54 -0.87 0.28 17.41
C LEU A 54 -2.11 0.56 18.29
N SER A 55 -2.02 1.46 19.26
CA SER A 55 -3.15 1.84 20.11
C SER A 55 -4.28 2.42 19.25
N GLY A 56 -5.51 1.97 19.53
CA GLY A 56 -6.70 2.35 18.76
C GLY A 56 -6.82 1.71 17.37
N ILE A 57 -5.96 0.72 17.05
CA ILE A 57 -5.98 -0.06 15.81
C ILE A 57 -6.27 -1.52 16.15
N ASP A 58 -7.26 -2.13 15.50
CA ASP A 58 -7.53 -3.57 15.59
C ASP A 58 -6.43 -4.34 14.85
N TYR A 59 -5.59 -5.04 15.59
CA TYR A 59 -4.51 -5.83 15.00
C TYR A 59 -4.99 -7.25 14.71
N ARG A 60 -4.74 -7.72 13.47
CA ARG A 60 -4.97 -9.11 13.09
C ARG A 60 -3.71 -9.73 12.48
N LYS A 61 -3.36 -10.95 12.94
CA LYS A 61 -2.24 -11.68 12.35
C LYS A 61 -2.61 -12.11 10.93
N LEU A 62 -1.72 -11.84 9.98
CA LEU A 62 -1.86 -12.27 8.59
C LEU A 62 -0.48 -12.39 7.94
N ASP A 63 -0.22 -13.52 7.33
CA ASP A 63 0.78 -13.65 6.26
C ASP A 63 0.06 -13.58 4.92
N VAL A 64 0.33 -12.54 4.13
CA VAL A 64 -0.35 -12.34 2.83
C VAL A 64 0.07 -13.37 1.78
N SER A 65 1.14 -14.14 2.01
CA SER A 65 1.54 -15.25 1.15
C SER A 65 0.66 -16.48 1.31
N ASP A 66 -0.06 -16.57 2.42
CA ASP A 66 -1.02 -17.65 2.72
C ASP A 66 -2.40 -17.26 2.18
N ARG A 67 -2.78 -17.91 1.10
CA ARG A 67 -4.03 -17.64 0.40
C ARG A 67 -5.27 -17.96 1.25
N ASP A 68 -5.23 -19.04 2.03
CA ASP A 68 -6.38 -19.43 2.86
C ASP A 68 -6.57 -18.42 3.99
N ALA A 69 -5.48 -17.94 4.60
CA ALA A 69 -5.52 -16.89 5.60
C ALA A 69 -6.09 -15.55 5.05
N LEU A 70 -5.88 -15.25 3.76
CA LEU A 70 -6.52 -14.07 3.13
C LEU A 70 -8.05 -14.22 3.06
N PHE A 71 -8.53 -15.41 2.69
CA PHE A 71 -9.98 -15.67 2.61
C PHE A 71 -10.61 -15.72 4.01
N ASP A 72 -9.92 -16.32 4.99
CA ASP A 72 -10.38 -16.36 6.38
C ASP A 72 -10.50 -14.94 6.95
N LEU A 73 -9.50 -14.07 6.71
CA LEU A 73 -9.57 -12.68 7.11
C LEU A 73 -10.78 -11.98 6.49
N ALA A 74 -10.95 -12.09 5.15
CA ALA A 74 -12.04 -11.43 4.45
C ALA A 74 -13.42 -11.92 4.93
N SER A 75 -13.58 -13.23 5.16
CA SER A 75 -14.82 -13.80 5.66
C SER A 75 -15.16 -13.41 7.09
N GLY A 76 -14.17 -13.04 7.88
CA GLY A 76 -14.31 -12.56 9.27
C GLY A 76 -14.58 -11.05 9.37
N LEU A 77 -14.72 -10.33 8.25
CA LEU A 77 -15.08 -8.91 8.23
C LEU A 77 -16.60 -8.76 8.11
N GLU A 78 -17.20 -7.91 8.94
CA GLU A 78 -18.63 -7.58 8.85
C GLU A 78 -18.91 -6.54 7.77
N ALA A 79 -17.97 -5.63 7.54
CA ALA A 79 -18.09 -4.57 6.55
C ALA A 79 -16.71 -3.96 6.23
N LEU A 80 -16.60 -3.34 5.04
CA LEU A 80 -15.36 -2.71 4.59
C LEU A 80 -15.68 -1.56 3.64
N ASP A 81 -15.04 -0.41 3.85
CA ASP A 81 -15.17 0.76 2.98
C ASP A 81 -13.87 1.00 2.19
N ILE A 82 -12.73 0.74 2.81
CA ILE A 82 -11.42 1.04 2.22
C ILE A 82 -10.47 -0.14 2.46
N LEU A 83 -9.87 -0.65 1.37
CA LEU A 83 -8.83 -1.67 1.40
C LEU A 83 -7.50 -1.09 0.94
N ILE A 84 -6.48 -1.15 1.81
CA ILE A 84 -5.12 -0.74 1.50
C ILE A 84 -4.23 -1.97 1.40
N ASN A 85 -3.87 -2.34 0.18
CA ASN A 85 -2.92 -3.40 -0.13
C ASN A 85 -1.50 -2.83 -0.06
N ASN A 86 -0.92 -2.84 1.14
CA ASN A 86 0.41 -2.30 1.39
C ASN A 86 1.45 -3.40 1.68
N ALA A 87 1.05 -4.52 2.29
CA ALA A 87 1.99 -5.61 2.57
C ALA A 87 2.78 -6.01 1.32
N GLY A 88 4.10 -6.05 1.44
CA GLY A 88 4.97 -6.36 0.30
C GLY A 88 6.43 -6.03 0.57
N GLY A 89 7.26 -6.31 -0.43
CA GLY A 89 8.71 -6.06 -0.41
C GLY A 89 9.44 -7.08 -1.28
N ALA A 90 10.70 -6.82 -1.60
CA ALA A 90 11.57 -7.79 -2.26
C ALA A 90 11.78 -9.03 -1.39
N GLN A 91 11.92 -10.19 -2.00
CA GLN A 91 12.03 -11.47 -1.34
C GLN A 91 13.39 -12.12 -1.65
N GLY A 92 14.29 -12.14 -0.66
CA GLY A 92 15.59 -12.82 -0.80
C GLY A 92 16.39 -12.40 -2.04
N ASN A 93 17.10 -13.37 -2.64
CA ASN A 93 17.74 -13.20 -3.95
C ASN A 93 16.74 -13.54 -5.07
N GLU A 94 16.09 -12.55 -5.62
CA GLU A 94 15.03 -12.74 -6.63
C GLU A 94 15.52 -13.30 -7.98
N TRP A 95 16.80 -13.52 -8.17
CA TRP A 95 17.34 -14.28 -9.30
C TRP A 95 17.24 -15.81 -9.08
N GLU A 96 16.84 -16.25 -7.89
CA GLU A 96 16.48 -17.62 -7.59
C GLU A 96 14.97 -17.82 -7.78
N ALA A 97 14.58 -18.94 -8.40
CA ALA A 97 13.18 -19.19 -8.78
C ALA A 97 12.20 -19.06 -7.60
N ASP A 98 12.50 -19.65 -6.45
CA ASP A 98 11.62 -19.62 -5.27
C ASP A 98 11.44 -18.19 -4.74
N SER A 99 12.50 -17.38 -4.75
CA SER A 99 12.45 -15.98 -4.32
C SER A 99 11.70 -15.11 -5.32
N PHE A 100 11.84 -15.37 -6.61
CA PHE A 100 11.06 -14.73 -7.66
C PHE A 100 9.57 -15.02 -7.49
N ASP A 101 9.20 -16.30 -7.37
CA ASP A 101 7.80 -16.73 -7.19
C ASP A 101 7.20 -16.16 -5.90
N ALA A 102 7.97 -16.17 -4.81
CA ALA A 102 7.56 -15.54 -3.55
C ALA A 102 7.31 -14.04 -3.71
N SER A 103 8.14 -13.33 -4.47
CA SER A 103 7.97 -11.91 -4.73
C SER A 103 6.68 -11.62 -5.53
N ILE A 104 6.42 -12.40 -6.57
CA ILE A 104 5.16 -12.31 -7.33
C ILE A 104 3.96 -12.61 -6.43
N ASN A 105 4.03 -13.68 -5.63
CA ASN A 105 2.95 -14.06 -4.74
C ASN A 105 2.60 -12.95 -3.74
N VAL A 106 3.60 -12.44 -3.03
CA VAL A 106 3.40 -11.42 -1.98
C VAL A 106 2.97 -10.06 -2.56
N ASN A 107 3.54 -9.62 -3.68
CA ASN A 107 3.36 -8.25 -4.18
C ASN A 107 2.24 -8.10 -5.23
N LEU A 108 1.75 -9.19 -5.81
CA LEU A 108 0.73 -9.16 -6.87
C LEU A 108 -0.42 -10.13 -6.60
N SER A 109 -0.14 -11.44 -6.45
CA SER A 109 -1.19 -12.45 -6.32
C SER A 109 -2.02 -12.25 -5.05
N SER A 110 -1.38 -11.98 -3.91
CA SER A 110 -2.05 -11.71 -2.63
C SER A 110 -3.01 -10.53 -2.73
N VAL A 111 -2.58 -9.46 -3.42
CA VAL A 111 -3.40 -8.26 -3.64
C VAL A 111 -4.67 -8.59 -4.43
N PHE A 112 -4.53 -9.38 -5.50
CA PHE A 112 -5.68 -9.85 -6.26
C PHE A 112 -6.64 -10.68 -5.40
N HIS A 113 -6.10 -11.67 -4.69
CA HIS A 113 -6.92 -12.59 -3.89
C HIS A 113 -7.68 -11.85 -2.78
N LEU A 114 -7.02 -11.01 -2.01
CA LEU A 114 -7.66 -10.25 -0.95
C LEU A 114 -8.68 -9.24 -1.49
N SER A 115 -8.32 -8.49 -2.52
CA SER A 115 -9.23 -7.50 -3.12
C SER A 115 -10.49 -8.19 -3.65
N ASN A 116 -10.35 -9.33 -4.33
CA ASN A 116 -11.48 -10.08 -4.85
C ASN A 116 -12.33 -10.71 -3.74
N ALA A 117 -11.71 -11.19 -2.65
CA ALA A 117 -12.43 -11.72 -1.49
C ALA A 117 -13.23 -10.64 -0.75
N CYS A 118 -12.74 -9.39 -0.73
CA CYS A 118 -13.41 -8.26 -0.09
C CYS A 118 -14.41 -7.53 -1.02
N LYS A 119 -14.55 -7.94 -2.28
CA LYS A 119 -15.32 -7.21 -3.30
C LYS A 119 -16.76 -6.93 -2.89
N ASP A 120 -17.46 -7.92 -2.35
CA ASP A 120 -18.89 -7.78 -2.01
C ASP A 120 -19.08 -6.86 -0.79
N LEU A 121 -18.14 -6.89 0.18
CA LEU A 121 -18.12 -5.97 1.32
C LEU A 121 -17.90 -4.52 0.84
N LEU A 122 -16.97 -4.31 -0.07
CA LEU A 122 -16.69 -3.00 -0.67
C LEU A 122 -17.90 -2.50 -1.49
N ALA A 123 -18.55 -3.38 -2.25
CA ALA A 123 -19.75 -3.03 -3.04
C ALA A 123 -20.95 -2.64 -2.15
N ALA A 124 -21.01 -3.15 -0.92
CA ALA A 124 -22.03 -2.80 0.06
C ALA A 124 -21.74 -1.51 0.84
N SER A 125 -20.56 -0.90 0.63
CA SER A 125 -20.16 0.32 1.34
C SER A 125 -21.10 1.49 1.07
N GLN A 126 -21.40 2.25 2.11
CA GLN A 126 -22.14 3.50 2.04
C GLN A 126 -21.24 4.71 2.35
N PHE A 127 -19.91 4.52 2.34
CA PHE A 127 -18.97 5.61 2.63
C PHE A 127 -19.08 6.70 1.56
N PRO A 128 -19.09 7.98 1.95
CA PRO A 128 -19.14 9.09 1.00
C PRO A 128 -18.00 9.04 -0.03
N GLY A 129 -18.34 9.13 -1.32
CA GLY A 129 -17.38 9.02 -2.41
C GLY A 129 -17.11 7.59 -2.91
N GLY A 130 -17.84 6.59 -2.35
CA GLY A 130 -17.75 5.18 -2.71
C GLY A 130 -16.61 4.44 -2.02
N ALA A 131 -16.66 3.11 -2.11
CA ALA A 131 -15.58 2.26 -1.61
C ALA A 131 -14.27 2.47 -2.39
N SER A 132 -13.15 2.13 -1.75
CA SER A 132 -11.84 2.37 -2.37
C SER A 132 -10.86 1.24 -2.12
N VAL A 133 -10.16 0.82 -3.17
CA VAL A 133 -9.02 -0.08 -3.10
C VAL A 133 -7.76 0.69 -3.49
N ILE A 134 -6.74 0.65 -2.64
CA ILE A 134 -5.43 1.23 -2.95
C ILE A 134 -4.38 0.12 -2.97
N GLY A 135 -3.58 0.07 -4.03
CA GLY A 135 -2.35 -0.71 -4.11
C GLY A 135 -1.13 0.18 -3.85
N ILE A 136 -0.28 -0.20 -2.89
CA ILE A 136 1.00 0.49 -2.72
C ILE A 136 2.00 -0.09 -3.72
N ALA A 137 2.18 0.64 -4.80
CA ALA A 137 3.13 0.39 -5.86
C ALA A 137 4.52 0.98 -5.51
N SER A 138 5.39 1.08 -6.47
CA SER A 138 6.76 1.55 -6.29
C SER A 138 7.24 2.33 -7.50
N MET A 139 8.25 3.16 -7.35
CA MET A 139 9.00 3.71 -8.48
C MET A 139 9.55 2.61 -9.40
N THR A 140 9.82 1.40 -8.86
CA THR A 140 10.23 0.23 -9.64
C THR A 140 9.15 -0.29 -10.59
N SER A 141 7.91 0.20 -10.48
CA SER A 141 6.84 -0.10 -11.44
C SER A 141 7.10 0.50 -12.83
N TYR A 142 7.99 1.48 -12.92
CA TYR A 142 8.26 2.25 -14.15
C TYR A 142 9.64 2.04 -14.74
N PHE A 143 10.59 1.52 -13.95
CA PHE A 143 11.98 1.34 -14.35
C PHE A 143 12.51 -0.02 -13.90
N GLY A 144 13.39 -0.60 -14.71
CA GLY A 144 14.12 -1.80 -14.34
C GLY A 144 15.16 -1.53 -13.24
N PHE A 145 15.16 -2.38 -12.24
CA PHE A 145 16.19 -2.44 -11.20
C PHE A 145 16.84 -3.81 -11.23
N ALA A 146 18.16 -3.85 -11.33
CA ALA A 146 18.91 -5.10 -11.55
C ALA A 146 18.74 -6.13 -10.42
N TRP A 147 18.41 -5.66 -9.21
CA TRP A 147 18.32 -6.53 -8.03
C TRP A 147 16.90 -7.06 -7.75
N THR A 148 15.89 -6.60 -8.49
CA THR A 148 14.49 -6.92 -8.20
C THR A 148 13.74 -7.42 -9.43
N PRO A 149 14.17 -8.56 -10.04
CA PRO A 149 13.51 -9.11 -11.21
C PRO A 149 12.08 -9.62 -10.94
N GLY A 150 11.72 -9.91 -9.69
CA GLY A 150 10.38 -10.28 -9.27
C GLY A 150 9.55 -9.09 -8.77
N TYR A 151 10.11 -8.30 -7.85
CA TYR A 151 9.42 -7.18 -7.21
C TYR A 151 9.02 -6.09 -8.21
N GLY A 152 9.93 -5.67 -9.08
CA GLY A 152 9.65 -4.64 -10.09
C GLY A 152 8.47 -5.02 -10.99
N PRO A 153 8.50 -6.16 -11.69
CA PRO A 153 7.38 -6.66 -12.49
C PRO A 153 6.10 -6.86 -11.68
N ALA A 154 6.16 -7.35 -10.44
CA ALA A 154 4.99 -7.48 -9.59
C ALA A 154 4.34 -6.12 -9.30
N LYS A 155 5.14 -5.08 -8.99
CA LYS A 155 4.64 -3.72 -8.76
C LYS A 155 4.15 -3.04 -10.05
N ALA A 156 4.73 -3.35 -11.21
CA ALA A 156 4.19 -2.93 -12.51
C ALA A 156 2.85 -3.64 -12.81
N GLY A 157 2.77 -4.94 -12.54
CA GLY A 157 1.52 -5.70 -12.62
C GLY A 157 0.44 -5.17 -11.70
N LEU A 158 0.80 -4.75 -10.48
CA LEU A 158 -0.10 -4.11 -9.53
C LEU A 158 -0.70 -2.80 -10.10
N VAL A 159 0.11 -1.95 -10.70
CA VAL A 159 -0.35 -0.73 -11.38
C VAL A 159 -1.39 -1.07 -12.45
N GLN A 160 -1.11 -2.06 -13.31
CA GLN A 160 -2.04 -2.49 -14.34
C GLN A 160 -3.30 -3.13 -13.75
N MET A 161 -3.18 -3.89 -12.68
CA MET A 161 -4.32 -4.50 -11.98
C MET A 161 -5.26 -3.43 -11.40
N MET A 162 -4.74 -2.36 -10.79
CA MET A 162 -5.59 -1.28 -10.28
C MET A 162 -6.40 -0.59 -11.40
N LYS A 163 -5.83 -0.44 -12.59
CA LYS A 163 -6.59 0.04 -13.77
C LYS A 163 -7.74 -0.89 -14.12
N THR A 164 -7.46 -2.20 -14.16
CA THR A 164 -8.47 -3.22 -14.46
C THR A 164 -9.58 -3.22 -13.42
N LEU A 165 -9.25 -3.21 -12.13
CA LEU A 165 -10.22 -3.17 -11.05
C LEU A 165 -11.06 -1.89 -11.11
N GLY A 166 -10.43 -0.73 -11.33
CA GLY A 166 -11.12 0.55 -11.44
C GLY A 166 -12.13 0.60 -12.58
N MET A 167 -11.82 -0.05 -13.72
CA MET A 167 -12.75 -0.17 -14.85
C MET A 167 -13.86 -1.18 -14.58
N THR A 168 -13.51 -2.32 -13.98
CA THR A 168 -14.47 -3.44 -13.82
C THR A 168 -15.43 -3.22 -12.65
N TRP A 169 -14.96 -2.61 -11.56
CA TRP A 169 -15.73 -2.44 -10.32
C TRP A 169 -16.37 -1.06 -10.17
N GLY A 170 -16.14 -0.17 -11.13
CA GLY A 170 -16.73 1.18 -11.10
C GLY A 170 -18.26 1.17 -11.02
N GLU A 171 -18.94 0.24 -11.73
CA GLU A 171 -20.40 0.08 -11.67
C GLU A 171 -20.90 -0.38 -10.29
N LEU A 172 -20.02 -0.96 -9.48
CA LEU A 172 -20.31 -1.36 -8.09
C LEU A 172 -20.02 -0.23 -7.07
N GLY A 173 -19.67 0.97 -7.55
CA GLY A 173 -19.28 2.09 -6.68
C GLY A 173 -17.90 1.93 -6.03
N ILE A 174 -17.04 1.06 -6.55
CA ILE A 174 -15.70 0.80 -6.03
C ILE A 174 -14.67 1.50 -6.93
N ARG A 175 -13.85 2.35 -6.36
CA ARG A 175 -12.69 2.96 -7.03
C ARG A 175 -11.43 2.14 -6.71
N ALA A 176 -10.54 1.98 -7.68
CA ALA A 176 -9.26 1.31 -7.47
C ALA A 176 -8.12 2.16 -8.04
N ASN A 177 -7.14 2.51 -7.20
CA ASN A 177 -6.02 3.35 -7.57
C ASN A 177 -4.71 2.79 -6.97
N ALA A 178 -3.58 3.29 -7.42
CA ALA A 178 -2.28 2.99 -6.85
C ALA A 178 -1.56 4.25 -6.36
N VAL A 179 -0.71 4.08 -5.34
CA VAL A 179 0.28 5.07 -4.93
C VAL A 179 1.65 4.46 -5.16
N ALA A 180 2.45 5.03 -6.04
CA ALA A 180 3.80 4.56 -6.33
C ALA A 180 4.81 5.30 -5.44
N ALA A 181 5.26 4.64 -4.38
CA ALA A 181 6.22 5.19 -3.45
C ALA A 181 7.63 5.25 -4.06
N GLY A 182 8.32 6.36 -3.83
CA GLY A 182 9.75 6.50 -4.10
C GLY A 182 10.62 5.84 -3.04
N LEU A 183 11.92 6.14 -3.06
CA LEU A 183 12.85 5.67 -2.04
C LEU A 183 12.47 6.28 -0.68
N THR A 184 11.73 5.50 0.10
CA THR A 184 11.16 5.91 1.39
C THR A 184 11.84 5.14 2.50
N ARG A 185 12.37 5.85 3.50
CA ARG A 185 13.02 5.23 4.65
C ARG A 185 11.98 4.55 5.54
N SER A 186 12.12 3.25 5.68
CA SER A 186 11.27 2.38 6.50
C SER A 186 12.11 1.25 7.08
N ASN A 187 11.57 0.45 7.98
CA ASN A 187 12.29 -0.73 8.50
C ASN A 187 12.72 -1.69 7.38
N LEU A 188 11.98 -1.73 6.27
CA LEU A 188 12.32 -2.56 5.10
C LEU A 188 13.52 -2.02 4.32
N THR A 189 13.67 -0.70 4.24
CA THR A 189 14.67 -0.03 3.39
C THR A 189 15.84 0.55 4.17
N ALA A 190 15.75 0.61 5.51
CA ALA A 190 16.76 1.25 6.34
C ALA A 190 18.14 0.61 6.15
N ASP A 191 18.22 -0.72 6.24
CA ASP A 191 19.47 -1.45 6.08
C ASP A 191 20.06 -1.26 4.67
N THR A 192 19.23 -1.31 3.64
CA THR A 192 19.64 -1.02 2.25
C THR A 192 20.17 0.41 2.13
N MET A 193 19.46 1.39 2.69
CA MET A 193 19.90 2.78 2.64
C MET A 193 21.21 3.03 3.41
N ASP A 194 21.38 2.36 4.53
CA ASP A 194 22.56 2.53 5.36
C ASP A 194 23.80 1.82 4.76
N ASN A 195 23.61 0.74 4.01
CA ASN A 195 24.69 -0.07 3.42
C ASN A 195 24.95 0.18 1.93
N MET A 196 24.04 0.86 1.22
CA MET A 196 24.11 1.12 -0.23
C MET A 196 24.05 2.62 -0.54
N GLN A 197 24.95 3.40 0.06
CA GLN A 197 24.95 4.86 -0.07
C GLN A 197 25.04 5.32 -1.53
N ASP A 198 25.84 4.65 -2.37
CA ASP A 198 25.97 4.98 -3.80
C ASP A 198 24.60 4.88 -4.52
N MET A 199 23.77 3.89 -4.17
CA MET A 199 22.43 3.74 -4.74
C MET A 199 21.50 4.85 -4.25
N VAL A 200 21.61 5.23 -2.98
CA VAL A 200 20.84 6.37 -2.42
C VAL A 200 21.24 7.65 -3.14
N ASP A 201 22.54 7.94 -3.26
CA ASP A 201 23.05 9.15 -3.90
C ASP A 201 22.63 9.23 -5.38
N GLU A 202 22.70 8.11 -6.12
CA GLU A 202 22.22 8.03 -7.50
C GLU A 202 20.72 8.31 -7.59
N THR A 203 19.93 7.76 -6.66
CA THR A 203 18.50 8.01 -6.60
C THR A 203 18.22 9.49 -6.34
N LEU A 204 18.88 10.08 -5.34
CA LEU A 204 18.73 11.50 -5.01
C LEU A 204 19.20 12.42 -6.14
N ARG A 205 20.23 12.03 -6.88
CA ARG A 205 20.68 12.79 -8.06
C ARG A 205 19.58 12.90 -9.12
N ARG A 206 18.81 11.83 -9.32
CA ARG A 206 17.71 11.78 -10.29
C ARG A 206 16.42 12.44 -9.79
N GLN A 207 16.21 12.54 -8.48
CA GLN A 207 15.02 13.16 -7.92
C GLN A 207 15.03 14.70 -8.05
N GLY A 208 13.85 15.29 -8.17
CA GLY A 208 13.65 16.73 -8.05
C GLY A 208 13.85 17.22 -6.60
N LEU A 209 13.22 16.53 -5.65
CA LEU A 209 13.38 16.78 -4.22
C LEU A 209 14.56 15.97 -3.68
N LYS A 210 15.61 16.65 -3.26
CA LYS A 210 16.92 16.05 -2.88
C LYS A 210 16.94 15.47 -1.47
N ARG A 211 15.96 14.64 -1.13
CA ARG A 211 15.88 13.88 0.11
C ARG A 211 15.18 12.55 -0.10
N THR A 212 15.45 11.58 0.74
CA THR A 212 14.62 10.37 0.82
C THR A 212 13.23 10.70 1.34
N GLY A 213 12.23 9.94 0.92
CA GLY A 213 10.89 10.01 1.49
C GLY A 213 10.87 9.45 2.91
N ILE A 214 9.84 9.83 3.64
CA ILE A 214 9.44 9.22 4.92
C ILE A 214 8.01 8.66 4.76
N PRO A 215 7.58 7.72 5.60
CA PRO A 215 6.22 7.15 5.54
C PRO A 215 5.12 8.21 5.52
N ASP A 216 5.31 9.32 6.25
CA ASP A 216 4.35 10.43 6.30
C ASP A 216 4.26 11.25 5.00
N ASP A 217 5.18 11.09 4.06
CA ASP A 217 5.02 11.65 2.71
C ASP A 217 3.99 10.86 1.88
N ILE A 218 3.81 9.56 2.18
CA ILE A 218 2.96 8.65 1.41
C ILE A 218 1.52 8.65 1.91
N ALA A 219 1.31 8.64 3.22
CA ALA A 219 -0.01 8.51 3.82
C ALA A 219 -1.02 9.58 3.36
N PRO A 220 -0.68 10.88 3.22
CA PRO A 220 -1.63 11.89 2.74
C PRO A 220 -2.16 11.65 1.34
N ALA A 221 -1.32 11.09 0.45
CA ALA A 221 -1.73 10.75 -0.91
C ALA A 221 -2.76 9.59 -0.92
N VAL A 222 -2.59 8.63 -0.02
CA VAL A 222 -3.53 7.52 0.17
C VAL A 222 -4.87 8.06 0.71
N LEU A 223 -4.83 8.90 1.74
CA LEU A 223 -6.03 9.52 2.29
C LEU A 223 -6.75 10.37 1.22
N PHE A 224 -6.02 11.17 0.45
CA PHE A 224 -6.63 11.95 -0.63
C PHE A 224 -7.35 11.05 -1.64
N LEU A 225 -6.70 9.99 -2.15
CA LEU A 225 -7.27 9.11 -3.18
C LEU A 225 -8.49 8.32 -2.68
N THR A 226 -8.62 8.09 -1.39
CA THR A 226 -9.78 7.39 -0.81
C THR A 226 -10.88 8.33 -0.32
N SER A 227 -10.60 9.63 -0.22
CA SER A 227 -11.56 10.64 0.23
C SER A 227 -12.68 10.91 -0.79
N PRO A 228 -13.79 11.51 -0.36
CA PRO A 228 -14.83 11.99 -1.27
C PRO A 228 -14.35 13.01 -2.31
N ALA A 229 -13.26 13.74 -2.03
CA ALA A 229 -12.66 14.69 -2.97
C ALA A 229 -12.08 14.00 -4.22
N ALA A 230 -11.76 12.69 -4.13
CA ALA A 230 -11.26 11.86 -5.23
C ALA A 230 -12.35 10.97 -5.84
N SER A 231 -13.64 11.26 -5.64
CA SER A 231 -14.76 10.43 -6.10
C SER A 231 -14.81 10.21 -7.62
N TRP A 232 -14.11 11.04 -8.39
CA TRP A 232 -14.01 10.91 -9.87
C TRP A 232 -12.62 10.38 -10.32
N ILE A 233 -11.83 9.82 -9.38
CA ILE A 233 -10.49 9.27 -9.66
C ILE A 233 -10.53 7.76 -9.46
N THR A 234 -10.37 7.00 -10.54
CA THR A 234 -10.22 5.54 -10.53
C THR A 234 -9.26 5.09 -11.63
N GLY A 235 -8.60 3.94 -11.44
CA GLY A 235 -7.62 3.39 -12.37
C GLY A 235 -6.32 4.20 -12.47
N GLN A 236 -6.07 5.15 -11.56
CA GLN A 236 -4.91 6.01 -11.62
C GLN A 236 -3.77 5.53 -10.72
N THR A 237 -2.57 5.92 -11.08
CA THR A 237 -1.39 5.74 -10.22
C THR A 237 -0.78 7.10 -9.94
N LEU A 238 -0.68 7.43 -8.66
CA LEU A 238 -0.06 8.67 -8.19
C LEU A 238 1.37 8.37 -7.69
N PRO A 239 2.43 8.81 -8.41
CA PRO A 239 3.78 8.75 -7.90
C PRO A 239 3.96 9.73 -6.72
N VAL A 240 4.53 9.21 -5.62
CA VAL A 240 4.95 10.00 -4.46
C VAL A 240 6.42 9.65 -4.21
N ASP A 241 7.29 10.25 -5.01
CA ASP A 241 8.67 9.79 -5.21
C ASP A 241 9.69 10.93 -5.33
N GLY A 242 9.32 12.14 -4.90
CA GLY A 242 10.20 13.30 -4.99
C GLY A 242 10.53 13.73 -6.42
N GLY A 243 9.72 13.29 -7.40
CA GLY A 243 9.93 13.58 -8.83
C GLY A 243 10.89 12.62 -9.53
N PHE A 244 11.22 11.47 -8.92
CA PHE A 244 12.11 10.47 -9.52
C PHE A 244 11.59 9.95 -10.86
N THR A 245 10.29 9.68 -10.98
CA THR A 245 9.67 9.16 -12.19
C THR A 245 9.28 10.24 -13.21
N SER A 246 9.42 11.52 -12.86
CA SER A 246 8.94 12.64 -13.72
C SER A 246 9.85 12.97 -14.89
N GLY A 247 11.10 12.50 -14.90
CA GLY A 247 12.04 12.79 -15.98
C GLY A 247 13.46 12.33 -15.70
N MET A 248 14.36 12.66 -16.62
CA MET A 248 15.81 12.50 -16.47
C MET A 248 16.45 13.86 -16.25
N ASN A 249 17.33 13.96 -15.26
CA ASN A 249 18.22 15.12 -15.06
C ASN A 249 19.59 14.84 -15.64
#